data_6b87a0103dd74f76b6b1b19bdeff4ffe
#
_entry.id   6b87a0103dd74f76b6b1b19bdeff4ffe
#
_cell.length_a   1.000
_cell.length_b   1.000
_cell.length_c   1.000
_cell.angle_alpha   90.00
_cell.angle_beta   90.00
_cell.angle_gamma   90.00
#
_symmetry.space_group_name_H-M   'P 1'
#
loop_
_entity.id
_entity.type
_entity.pdbx_description
1 polymer ?
#
loop_
_entity_poly.entity_id
_entity_poly.type
_entity_poly.pdbx_seq_one_letter_code
_entity_poly.pdbx_strand_id
1 'polypeptide(L)'
;MCCRTKNLRSVNGTTEVKHEASLKDFQKPVYRMAWRSEMDREMGYRNMLAVEKLASQGKLTVTHKGAESFDFAQYALLSRMAWLTADWPLDKAAKEKHMLPRTYASGWLKIATDWGMTLPQSMDELVAIGNEPRNPKREQLAYNRIGKIAKKLEEAGLIKCVRKGNVQRKNNAVWLLTIGTPEENAEVERYVRDHRNL
;
A
#
# COMPACT_ATOMS: atom_id res chain seq x y z
N MET A 1 -65.56 13.09 27.39
CA MET A 1 -66.59 12.18 26.88
C MET A 1 -65.96 10.95 26.26
N CYS A 2 -66.27 9.85 26.95
CA CYS A 2 -66.35 8.46 26.55
C CYS A 2 -65.14 7.82 25.85
N CYS A 3 -64.37 7.11 26.63
CA CYS A 3 -64.37 5.67 26.87
C CYS A 3 -64.82 4.79 25.70
N ARG A 4 -63.85 3.96 25.23
CA ARG A 4 -64.16 2.53 25.01
C ARG A 4 -62.90 1.67 25.06
N THR A 5 -62.78 1.01 26.16
CA THR A 5 -61.99 -0.22 26.36
C THR A 5 -62.54 -1.34 25.47
N LYS A 6 -61.67 -2.12 24.81
CA LYS A 6 -61.95 -3.50 24.43
C LYS A 6 -60.77 -4.37 24.78
N ASN A 7 -61.03 -5.18 25.79
CA ASN A 7 -60.36 -6.44 26.09
C ASN A 7 -60.34 -7.33 24.85
N LEU A 8 -59.28 -8.11 24.67
CA LEU A 8 -59.38 -9.54 24.45
C LEU A 8 -58.02 -10.21 24.23
N ARG A 9 -57.81 -11.11 25.15
CA ARG A 9 -57.39 -12.50 25.00
C ARG A 9 -55.91 -12.77 24.84
N SER A 10 -55.42 -13.22 25.96
CA SER A 10 -54.35 -14.21 26.15
C SER A 10 -54.53 -15.40 25.18
N VAL A 11 -53.46 -15.66 24.41
CA VAL A 11 -53.17 -16.99 23.87
C VAL A 11 -51.74 -17.34 24.24
N ASN A 12 -51.64 -18.22 25.21
CA ASN A 12 -50.41 -18.92 25.56
C ASN A 12 -49.93 -19.74 24.36
N GLY A 13 -48.69 -19.55 23.98
CA GLY A 13 -48.00 -20.34 22.97
C GLY A 13 -46.50 -20.16 23.17
N THR A 14 -46.00 -20.75 24.22
CA THR A 14 -44.58 -20.96 24.48
C THR A 14 -44.01 -21.86 23.40
N THR A 15 -43.26 -21.28 22.48
CA THR A 15 -42.23 -22.01 21.73
C THR A 15 -40.92 -21.28 21.97
N GLU A 16 -40.23 -21.70 23.02
CA GLU A 16 -38.81 -21.41 23.20
C GLU A 16 -38.04 -22.03 22.04
N VAL A 17 -37.73 -21.21 21.03
CA VAL A 17 -36.70 -21.55 20.07
C VAL A 17 -35.38 -21.14 20.71
N LYS A 18 -34.75 -22.10 21.39
CA LYS A 18 -33.37 -21.98 21.83
C LYS A 18 -32.46 -21.90 20.57
N HIS A 19 -32.19 -20.72 20.07
CA HIS A 19 -31.04 -20.48 19.26
C HIS A 19 -29.86 -20.09 20.16
N GLU A 20 -29.30 -21.13 20.81
CA GLU A 20 -27.90 -21.05 21.22
C GLU A 20 -27.04 -21.08 19.93
N ALA A 21 -26.91 -19.95 19.28
CA ALA A 21 -25.84 -19.74 18.32
C ALA A 21 -24.54 -19.72 19.12
N SER A 22 -23.86 -20.88 19.09
CA SER A 22 -22.58 -21.07 19.74
C SER A 22 -21.60 -19.99 19.27
N LEU A 23 -21.07 -19.20 20.20
CA LEU A 23 -19.98 -18.24 20.00
C LEU A 23 -18.71 -18.86 19.36
N LYS A 24 -18.69 -20.16 19.17
CA LYS A 24 -17.59 -20.91 18.53
C LYS A 24 -17.59 -20.83 17.00
N ASP A 25 -18.71 -20.44 16.36
CA ASP A 25 -18.79 -20.32 14.90
C ASP A 25 -18.32 -18.97 14.36
N PHE A 26 -18.06 -17.98 15.22
CA PHE A 26 -17.49 -16.68 14.83
C PHE A 26 -15.97 -16.66 14.79
N GLN A 27 -15.30 -17.77 15.11
CA GLN A 27 -13.84 -17.91 14.93
C GLN A 27 -13.50 -18.61 13.62
N LYS A 28 -14.14 -18.24 12.51
CA LYS A 28 -13.59 -18.55 11.18
C LYS A 28 -12.53 -17.52 10.83
N PRO A 29 -11.45 -17.95 10.21
CA PRO A 29 -10.16 -17.27 10.29
C PRO A 29 -10.28 -15.93 9.63
N VAL A 30 -10.26 -14.88 10.44
CA VAL A 30 -9.65 -13.63 10.05
C VAL A 30 -8.40 -14.00 9.27
N TYR A 31 -8.41 -13.69 7.99
CA TYR A 31 -7.33 -13.83 7.05
C TYR A 31 -6.00 -14.13 7.74
N ARG A 32 -5.60 -15.39 7.70
CA ARG A 32 -4.22 -15.74 7.93
C ARG A 32 -3.48 -15.04 6.80
N MET A 33 -3.08 -13.78 7.03
CA MET A 33 -1.98 -13.21 6.26
C MET A 33 -0.93 -14.28 6.37
N ALA A 34 -0.67 -14.96 5.25
CA ALA A 34 0.45 -15.86 5.16
C ALA A 34 1.64 -14.98 5.57
N TRP A 35 2.12 -15.20 6.79
CA TRP A 35 3.27 -14.49 7.30
C TRP A 35 4.34 -14.72 6.26
N ARG A 36 4.79 -13.63 5.66
CA ARG A 36 5.94 -13.65 4.76
C ARG A 36 7.00 -14.53 5.40
N SER A 37 7.66 -15.34 4.59
CA SER A 37 8.77 -16.15 5.06
C SER A 37 9.76 -15.28 5.85
N GLU A 38 10.55 -15.86 6.74
CA GLU A 38 11.55 -15.10 7.52
C GLU A 38 12.43 -14.21 6.63
N MET A 39 12.71 -14.66 5.42
CA MET A 39 13.48 -13.96 4.41
C MET A 39 12.77 -12.70 3.86
N ASP A 40 11.43 -12.66 3.87
CA ASP A 40 10.64 -11.47 3.50
C ASP A 40 10.60 -10.43 4.62
N ARG A 41 10.94 -10.80 5.86
CA ARG A 41 10.95 -9.89 7.01
C ARG A 41 12.18 -8.97 7.06
N GLU A 42 13.29 -9.41 6.48
CA GLU A 42 14.53 -8.63 6.45
C GLU A 42 14.63 -7.72 5.22
N MET A 43 13.81 -7.98 4.19
CA MET A 43 13.80 -7.20 2.96
C MET A 43 13.25 -5.81 3.22
N GLY A 44 14.01 -4.79 2.87
CA GLY A 44 13.61 -3.39 2.99
C GLY A 44 13.78 -2.75 4.38
N TYR A 45 14.29 -3.46 5.37
CA TYR A 45 14.47 -2.92 6.72
C TYR A 45 15.49 -1.76 6.75
N ARG A 46 16.65 -1.94 6.12
CA ARG A 46 17.69 -0.88 6.04
C ARG A 46 17.21 0.30 5.23
N ASN A 47 16.47 0.03 4.15
CA ASN A 47 15.85 1.08 3.34
C ASN A 47 14.84 1.88 4.17
N MET A 48 14.04 1.22 5.03
CA MET A 48 13.12 1.91 5.94
C MET A 48 13.84 2.80 6.93
N LEU A 49 14.93 2.32 7.55
CA LEU A 49 15.76 3.14 8.44
C LEU A 49 16.35 4.36 7.72
N ALA A 50 16.75 4.20 6.45
CA ALA A 50 17.22 5.33 5.65
C ALA A 50 16.11 6.36 5.41
N VAL A 51 14.88 5.93 5.14
CA VAL A 51 13.72 6.83 5.00
C VAL A 51 13.42 7.57 6.31
N GLU A 52 13.46 6.89 7.46
CA GLU A 52 13.30 7.51 8.78
C GLU A 52 14.36 8.59 9.03
N LYS A 53 15.61 8.31 8.67
CA LYS A 53 16.70 9.27 8.77
C LYS A 53 16.46 10.49 7.89
N LEU A 54 16.00 10.31 6.65
CA LEU A 54 15.64 11.42 5.76
C LEU A 54 14.48 12.25 6.30
N ALA A 55 13.48 11.60 6.90
CA ALA A 55 12.34 12.25 7.55
C ALA A 55 12.80 13.13 8.73
N SER A 56 13.68 12.59 9.60
CA SER A 56 14.25 13.33 10.73
C SER A 56 15.14 14.50 10.31
N GLN A 57 15.70 14.47 9.10
CA GLN A 57 16.48 15.55 8.51
C GLN A 57 15.63 16.61 7.78
N GLY A 58 14.31 16.50 7.82
CA GLY A 58 13.40 17.42 7.15
C GLY A 58 13.34 17.29 5.62
N LYS A 59 13.89 16.20 5.04
CA LYS A 59 13.89 15.98 3.59
C LYS A 59 12.49 15.67 3.01
N LEU A 60 11.52 15.42 3.87
CA LEU A 60 10.13 15.15 3.53
C LEU A 60 9.21 16.30 4.00
N THR A 61 9.74 17.52 4.06
CA THR A 61 8.95 18.73 4.31
C THR A 61 8.58 19.41 3.01
N VAL A 62 7.41 20.03 2.99
CA VAL A 62 6.93 20.86 1.88
C VAL A 62 6.58 22.23 2.41
N THR A 63 6.91 23.25 1.63
CA THR A 63 6.53 24.64 1.95
C THR A 63 5.23 24.98 1.26
N HIS A 64 4.22 25.32 2.03
CA HIS A 64 2.94 25.80 1.53
C HIS A 64 2.62 27.16 2.12
N LYS A 65 2.47 28.19 1.27
CA LYS A 65 2.20 29.58 1.70
C LYS A 65 3.17 30.12 2.75
N GLY A 66 4.46 29.75 2.65
CA GLY A 66 5.50 30.17 3.58
C GLY A 66 5.62 29.38 4.88
N ALA A 67 4.72 28.41 5.11
CA ALA A 67 4.81 27.49 6.24
C ALA A 67 5.39 26.14 5.78
N GLU A 68 6.35 25.63 6.54
CA GLU A 68 6.89 24.30 6.35
C GLU A 68 6.05 23.27 7.09
N SER A 69 5.75 22.16 6.43
CA SER A 69 5.02 21.05 7.03
C SER A 69 5.54 19.72 6.52
N PHE A 70 5.46 18.69 7.37
CA PHE A 70 5.81 17.33 6.98
C PHE A 70 4.80 16.75 5.98
N ASP A 71 5.27 16.21 4.84
CA ASP A 71 4.41 15.59 3.83
C ASP A 71 4.25 14.08 4.11
N PHE A 72 3.22 13.75 4.88
CA PHE A 72 2.89 12.35 5.21
C PHE A 72 2.62 11.49 3.97
N ALA A 73 2.14 12.06 2.87
CA ALA A 73 1.86 11.30 1.67
C ALA A 73 3.15 10.87 0.97
N GLN A 74 4.13 11.77 0.89
CA GLN A 74 5.47 11.44 0.37
C GLN A 74 6.17 10.41 1.28
N TYR A 75 6.14 10.63 2.60
CA TYR A 75 6.69 9.69 3.56
C TYR A 75 6.07 8.30 3.43
N ALA A 76 4.74 8.20 3.42
CA ALA A 76 4.04 6.92 3.31
C ALA A 76 4.39 6.18 2.01
N LEU A 77 4.44 6.91 0.86
CA LEU A 77 4.80 6.29 -0.42
C LEU A 77 6.24 5.81 -0.43
N LEU A 78 7.19 6.65 0.00
CA LEU A 78 8.61 6.31 0.02
C LEU A 78 8.88 5.13 0.97
N SER A 79 8.28 5.14 2.17
CA SER A 79 8.36 4.04 3.14
C SER A 79 7.80 2.73 2.57
N ARG A 80 6.66 2.79 1.87
CA ARG A 80 6.09 1.59 1.25
C ARG A 80 6.97 1.03 0.14
N MET A 81 7.55 1.90 -0.69
CA MET A 81 8.51 1.50 -1.71
C MET A 81 9.76 0.90 -1.06
N ALA A 82 10.31 1.53 -0.03
CA ALA A 82 11.47 1.06 0.72
C ALA A 82 11.25 -0.35 1.29
N TRP A 83 10.09 -0.56 1.92
CA TRP A 83 9.69 -1.87 2.47
C TRP A 83 9.61 -2.98 1.43
N LEU A 84 9.21 -2.64 0.19
CA LEU A 84 9.00 -3.61 -0.90
C LEU A 84 10.26 -3.85 -1.76
N THR A 85 11.39 -3.22 -1.43
CA THR A 85 12.62 -3.30 -2.21
C THR A 85 13.74 -3.96 -1.42
N ALA A 86 14.64 -4.67 -2.13
CA ALA A 86 15.82 -5.25 -1.50
C ALA A 86 16.74 -4.16 -0.95
N ASP A 87 17.34 -4.45 0.19
CA ASP A 87 18.30 -3.57 0.85
C ASP A 87 19.63 -3.48 0.09
N TRP A 88 20.40 -2.44 0.37
CA TRP A 88 21.79 -2.30 -0.04
C TRP A 88 22.70 -2.21 1.21
N PRO A 89 23.87 -2.88 1.22
CA PRO A 89 24.34 -3.86 0.22
C PRO A 89 23.51 -5.15 0.23
N LEU A 90 23.41 -5.81 -0.94
CA LEU A 90 22.70 -7.07 -1.06
C LEU A 90 23.34 -8.16 -0.22
N ASP A 91 22.56 -8.93 0.50
CA ASP A 91 22.98 -10.16 1.15
C ASP A 91 23.20 -11.30 0.13
N LYS A 92 23.70 -12.45 0.62
CA LYS A 92 23.98 -13.60 -0.23
C LYS A 92 22.73 -14.13 -0.92
N ALA A 93 21.61 -14.23 -0.19
CA ALA A 93 20.36 -14.76 -0.70
C ALA A 93 19.75 -13.84 -1.78
N ALA A 94 19.81 -12.52 -1.59
CA ALA A 94 19.34 -11.53 -2.58
C ALA A 94 20.21 -11.56 -3.85
N LYS A 95 21.52 -11.75 -3.73
CA LYS A 95 22.43 -11.91 -4.87
C LYS A 95 22.15 -13.19 -5.65
N GLU A 96 21.95 -14.31 -4.98
CA GLU A 96 21.59 -15.60 -5.61
C GLU A 96 20.24 -15.53 -6.35
N LYS A 97 19.30 -14.73 -5.84
CA LYS A 97 18.00 -14.48 -6.48
C LYS A 97 18.04 -13.37 -7.54
N HIS A 98 19.23 -12.83 -7.85
CA HIS A 98 19.40 -11.71 -8.79
C HIS A 98 18.48 -10.51 -8.49
N MET A 99 18.28 -10.20 -7.21
CA MET A 99 17.46 -9.08 -6.81
C MET A 99 18.16 -7.75 -7.11
N LEU A 100 17.39 -6.76 -7.49
CA LEU A 100 17.89 -5.40 -7.72
C LEU A 100 17.68 -4.57 -6.43
N PRO A 101 18.75 -3.99 -5.85
CA PRO A 101 18.64 -3.22 -4.63
C PRO A 101 17.87 -1.93 -4.86
N ARG A 102 17.12 -1.49 -3.86
CA ARG A 102 16.38 -0.21 -3.85
C ARG A 102 15.53 0.05 -5.11
N THR A 103 15.08 -1.03 -5.77
CA THR A 103 14.39 -0.93 -7.07
C THR A 103 12.95 -1.38 -6.96
N TYR A 104 12.02 -0.44 -7.19
CA TYR A 104 10.58 -0.69 -7.16
C TYR A 104 10.02 -0.81 -8.60
N ALA A 105 9.36 -1.93 -8.92
CA ALA A 105 8.83 -2.22 -10.25
C ALA A 105 7.39 -2.76 -10.26
N SER A 106 6.74 -2.90 -9.09
CA SER A 106 5.42 -3.53 -8.99
C SER A 106 4.25 -2.66 -9.47
N GLY A 107 4.51 -1.39 -9.79
CA GLY A 107 3.49 -0.43 -10.27
C GLY A 107 2.62 0.17 -9.15
N TRP A 108 2.00 1.31 -9.44
CA TRP A 108 1.23 2.08 -8.46
C TRP A 108 -0.04 1.38 -7.99
N LEU A 109 -0.66 0.55 -8.85
CA LEU A 109 -1.87 -0.17 -8.50
C LEU A 109 -1.64 -1.15 -7.34
N LYS A 110 -0.45 -1.76 -7.26
CA LYS A 110 -0.08 -2.63 -6.12
C LYS A 110 -0.16 -1.87 -4.80
N ILE A 111 0.45 -0.69 -4.72
CA ILE A 111 0.40 0.16 -3.51
C ILE A 111 -1.02 0.64 -3.23
N ALA A 112 -1.76 1.05 -4.26
CA ALA A 112 -3.14 1.48 -4.13
C ALA A 112 -4.04 0.38 -3.53
N THR A 113 -3.86 -0.86 -3.98
CA THR A 113 -4.59 -2.02 -3.46
C THR A 113 -4.17 -2.33 -2.01
N ASP A 114 -2.88 -2.32 -1.73
CA ASP A 114 -2.36 -2.58 -0.37
C ASP A 114 -2.87 -1.53 0.64
N TRP A 115 -3.13 -0.31 0.19
CA TRP A 115 -3.68 0.77 1.02
C TRP A 115 -5.22 0.83 1.02
N GLY A 116 -5.89 -0.11 0.37
CA GLY A 116 -7.35 -0.13 0.28
C GLY A 116 -7.97 1.01 -0.53
N MET A 117 -7.17 1.75 -1.32
CA MET A 117 -7.65 2.89 -2.10
C MET A 117 -8.59 2.49 -3.25
N THR A 118 -8.61 1.22 -3.60
CA THR A 118 -9.44 0.65 -4.67
C THR A 118 -10.77 0.09 -4.16
N LEU A 119 -10.95 0.02 -2.83
CA LEU A 119 -12.16 -0.49 -2.21
C LEU A 119 -13.34 0.48 -2.39
N PRO A 120 -14.58 -0.04 -2.52
CA PRO A 120 -15.79 0.77 -2.50
C PRO A 120 -15.89 1.55 -1.19
N GLN A 121 -16.35 2.80 -1.24
CA GLN A 121 -16.52 3.66 -0.06
C GLN A 121 -17.98 3.81 0.37
N SER A 122 -18.93 3.35 -0.45
CA SER A 122 -20.35 3.39 -0.14
C SER A 122 -21.05 2.11 -0.59
N MET A 123 -22.22 1.85 -0.01
CA MET A 123 -23.08 0.74 -0.43
C MET A 123 -23.55 0.93 -1.87
N ASP A 124 -23.82 2.17 -2.30
CA ASP A 124 -24.23 2.47 -3.67
C ASP A 124 -23.14 2.12 -4.68
N GLU A 125 -21.87 2.39 -4.36
CA GLU A 125 -20.74 1.94 -5.17
C GLU A 125 -20.63 0.41 -5.22
N LEU A 126 -20.85 -0.26 -4.08
CA LEU A 126 -20.80 -1.72 -4.01
C LEU A 126 -21.89 -2.34 -4.90
N VAL A 127 -23.11 -1.79 -4.84
CA VAL A 127 -24.24 -2.23 -5.68
C VAL A 127 -23.97 -1.92 -7.16
N ALA A 128 -23.40 -0.75 -7.47
CA ALA A 128 -23.12 -0.34 -8.84
C ALA A 128 -22.01 -1.20 -9.51
N ILE A 129 -21.09 -1.75 -8.72
CA ILE A 129 -20.03 -2.64 -9.22
C ILE A 129 -20.57 -4.07 -9.42
N GLY A 130 -21.71 -4.41 -8.79
CA GLY A 130 -22.23 -5.77 -8.77
C GLY A 130 -21.28 -6.72 -8.04
N ASN A 131 -21.04 -7.91 -8.62
CA ASN A 131 -20.10 -8.90 -8.07
C ASN A 131 -18.67 -8.71 -8.58
N GLU A 132 -18.35 -7.62 -9.28
CA GLU A 132 -16.99 -7.38 -9.74
C GLU A 132 -16.10 -6.86 -8.61
N PRO A 133 -14.95 -7.50 -8.34
CA PRO A 133 -14.07 -7.13 -7.23
C PRO A 133 -13.29 -5.83 -7.49
N ARG A 134 -13.48 -5.18 -8.64
CA ARG A 134 -12.69 -4.03 -9.09
C ARG A 134 -13.58 -2.88 -9.55
N ASN A 135 -13.19 -1.66 -9.13
CA ASN A 135 -13.79 -0.42 -9.63
C ASN A 135 -12.75 0.34 -10.48
N PRO A 136 -12.85 0.30 -11.83
CA PRO A 136 -11.87 0.94 -12.71
C PRO A 136 -11.72 2.45 -12.48
N LYS A 137 -12.79 3.14 -12.09
CA LYS A 137 -12.74 4.58 -11.79
C LYS A 137 -11.90 4.84 -10.54
N ARG A 138 -12.05 4.02 -9.50
CA ARG A 138 -11.26 4.13 -8.28
C ARG A 138 -9.80 3.76 -8.51
N GLU A 139 -9.54 2.70 -9.25
CA GLU A 139 -8.19 2.32 -9.64
C GLU A 139 -7.48 3.48 -10.36
N GLN A 140 -8.15 4.14 -11.31
CA GLN A 140 -7.60 5.28 -12.03
C GLN A 140 -7.35 6.48 -11.12
N LEU A 141 -8.29 6.80 -10.21
CA LEU A 141 -8.11 7.88 -9.24
C LEU A 141 -6.94 7.60 -8.29
N ALA A 142 -6.85 6.38 -7.76
CA ALA A 142 -5.77 5.94 -6.89
C ALA A 142 -4.41 6.00 -7.62
N TYR A 143 -4.36 5.50 -8.85
CA TYR A 143 -3.18 5.55 -9.71
C TYR A 143 -2.71 6.99 -9.93
N ASN A 144 -3.61 7.90 -10.28
CA ASN A 144 -3.30 9.30 -10.50
C ASN A 144 -2.82 9.99 -9.22
N ARG A 145 -3.43 9.67 -8.07
CA ARG A 145 -3.03 10.23 -6.78
C ARG A 145 -1.62 9.79 -6.38
N ILE A 146 -1.32 8.51 -6.48
CA ILE A 146 0.03 7.99 -6.18
C ILE A 146 1.05 8.54 -7.18
N GLY A 147 0.71 8.61 -8.47
CA GLY A 147 1.58 9.19 -9.48
C GLY A 147 1.96 10.66 -9.21
N LYS A 148 1.02 11.47 -8.68
CA LYS A 148 1.32 12.85 -8.26
C LYS A 148 2.28 12.90 -7.07
N ILE A 149 2.14 11.98 -6.12
CA ILE A 149 3.05 11.90 -4.97
C ILE A 149 4.44 11.44 -5.42
N ALA A 150 4.50 10.43 -6.30
CA ALA A 150 5.74 9.94 -6.87
C ALA A 150 6.50 11.04 -7.64
N LYS A 151 5.78 11.86 -8.40
CA LYS A 151 6.38 13.00 -9.10
C LYS A 151 7.05 14.00 -8.14
N LYS A 152 6.40 14.29 -7.01
CA LYS A 152 7.00 15.14 -5.96
C LYS A 152 8.25 14.51 -5.34
N LEU A 153 8.24 13.19 -5.11
CA LEU A 153 9.42 12.47 -4.62
C LEU A 153 10.57 12.49 -5.63
N GLU A 154 10.27 12.43 -6.94
CA GLU A 154 11.26 12.53 -8.01
C GLU A 154 11.81 13.95 -8.09
N GLU A 155 10.97 14.98 -8.00
CA GLU A 155 11.36 16.40 -7.95
C GLU A 155 12.24 16.70 -6.71
N ALA A 156 11.95 16.04 -5.56
CA ALA A 156 12.77 16.12 -4.36
C ALA A 156 14.08 15.29 -4.45
N GLY A 157 14.30 14.55 -5.54
CA GLY A 157 15.47 13.70 -5.71
C GLY A 157 15.52 12.46 -4.81
N LEU A 158 14.38 12.05 -4.25
CA LEU A 158 14.29 10.87 -3.35
C LEU A 158 14.00 9.57 -4.09
N ILE A 159 13.49 9.66 -5.32
CA ILE A 159 13.35 8.55 -6.25
C ILE A 159 13.77 8.99 -7.65
N LYS A 160 14.16 8.03 -8.48
CA LYS A 160 14.56 8.27 -9.88
C LYS A 160 13.92 7.25 -10.80
N CYS A 161 13.26 7.68 -11.87
CA CYS A 161 12.75 6.77 -12.89
C CYS A 161 13.91 6.24 -13.74
N VAL A 162 14.29 4.98 -13.58
CA VAL A 162 15.37 4.34 -14.35
C VAL A 162 14.88 3.68 -15.63
N ARG A 163 13.57 3.34 -15.70
CA ARG A 163 12.90 2.86 -16.90
C ARG A 163 11.43 3.28 -16.88
N LYS A 164 11.00 3.93 -17.95
CA LYS A 164 9.57 4.27 -18.13
C LYS A 164 8.73 3.01 -18.36
N GLY A 165 7.53 2.99 -17.81
CA GLY A 165 6.54 1.97 -18.11
C GLY A 165 6.07 2.03 -19.56
N ASN A 166 5.65 0.90 -20.10
CA ASN A 166 5.11 0.82 -21.45
C ASN A 166 3.80 0.01 -21.41
N VAL A 167 2.69 0.68 -21.75
CA VAL A 167 1.35 0.08 -21.74
C VAL A 167 1.25 -1.05 -22.78
N GLN A 168 1.83 -0.88 -23.96
CA GLN A 168 1.79 -1.89 -25.02
C GLN A 168 2.52 -3.18 -24.61
N ARG A 169 3.63 -3.04 -23.90
CA ARG A 169 4.42 -4.16 -23.36
C ARG A 169 3.93 -4.65 -21.99
N LYS A 170 2.85 -4.07 -21.47
CA LYS A 170 2.28 -4.38 -20.15
C LYS A 170 3.34 -4.38 -19.04
N ASN A 171 4.33 -3.48 -19.11
CA ASN A 171 5.35 -3.37 -18.08
C ASN A 171 5.23 -2.06 -17.31
N ASN A 172 5.51 -2.13 -16.01
CA ASN A 172 5.52 -0.98 -15.12
C ASN A 172 6.81 -0.17 -15.27
N ALA A 173 6.74 1.10 -14.89
CA ALA A 173 7.93 1.91 -14.66
C ALA A 173 8.78 1.29 -13.55
N VAL A 174 10.08 1.54 -13.63
CA VAL A 174 11.04 1.08 -12.64
C VAL A 174 11.65 2.30 -11.98
N TRP A 175 11.53 2.31 -10.67
CA TRP A 175 11.94 3.40 -9.82
C TRP A 175 13.09 2.97 -8.92
N LEU A 176 14.16 3.75 -8.90
CA LEU A 176 15.28 3.61 -7.98
C LEU A 176 15.06 4.56 -6.80
N LEU A 177 15.21 4.05 -5.58
CA LEU A 177 15.17 4.86 -4.37
C LEU A 177 16.57 5.44 -4.10
N THR A 178 16.65 6.77 -4.06
CA THR A 178 17.89 7.54 -3.83
C THR A 178 17.96 8.02 -2.39
N ILE A 179 17.84 7.07 -1.45
CA ILE A 179 17.69 7.28 0.00
C ILE A 179 19.00 7.17 0.80
N GLY A 180 20.11 6.91 0.15
CA GLY A 180 21.45 6.82 0.77
C GLY A 180 22.27 8.10 0.59
N THR A 181 23.58 8.01 0.85
CA THR A 181 24.50 9.07 0.49
C THR A 181 24.65 9.20 -1.03
N PRO A 182 25.12 10.33 -1.55
CA PRO A 182 25.33 10.49 -3.00
C PRO A 182 26.21 9.39 -3.61
N GLU A 183 27.27 8.99 -2.90
CA GLU A 183 28.22 7.95 -3.32
C GLU A 183 27.53 6.59 -3.35
N GLU A 184 26.80 6.26 -2.28
CA GLU A 184 26.04 5.02 -2.18
C GLU A 184 24.93 4.94 -3.25
N ASN A 185 24.22 6.03 -3.49
CA ASN A 185 23.20 6.08 -4.52
C ASN A 185 23.80 5.87 -5.92
N ALA A 186 24.98 6.44 -6.20
CA ALA A 186 25.68 6.25 -7.47
C ALA A 186 26.16 4.81 -7.67
N GLU A 187 26.61 4.14 -6.57
CA GLU A 187 27.01 2.74 -6.59
C GLU A 187 25.81 1.84 -6.87
N VAL A 188 24.69 2.04 -6.16
CA VAL A 188 23.44 1.31 -6.37
C VAL A 188 22.92 1.50 -7.80
N GLU A 189 22.91 2.72 -8.31
CA GLU A 189 22.45 3.00 -9.69
C GLU A 189 23.33 2.26 -10.72
N ARG A 190 24.66 2.28 -10.55
CA ARG A 190 25.57 1.55 -11.42
C ARG A 190 25.26 0.05 -11.38
N TYR A 191 25.17 -0.51 -10.18
CA TYR A 191 24.81 -1.92 -10.03
C TYR A 191 23.50 -2.29 -10.74
N VAL A 192 22.45 -1.48 -10.56
CA VAL A 192 21.14 -1.71 -11.18
C VAL A 192 21.24 -1.63 -12.72
N ARG A 193 21.99 -0.69 -13.27
CA ARG A 193 22.19 -0.57 -14.71
C ARG A 193 22.92 -1.77 -15.30
N ASP A 194 24.01 -2.20 -14.66
CA ASP A 194 24.85 -3.32 -15.12
C ASP A 194 24.10 -4.65 -15.11
N HIS A 195 23.24 -4.89 -14.08
CA HIS A 195 22.52 -6.15 -13.93
C HIS A 195 21.17 -6.20 -14.64
N ARG A 196 20.70 -5.10 -15.20
CA ARG A 196 19.43 -5.03 -15.88
C ARG A 196 19.50 -4.80 -17.38
N ASN A 197 20.68 -4.66 -17.96
CA ASN A 197 20.89 -4.27 -19.36
C ASN A 197 20.04 -3.01 -19.71
N LEU A 198 20.09 -2.00 -18.87
CA LEU A 198 19.37 -0.74 -18.99
C LEU A 198 20.25 0.34 -19.64
#